data_210695d742ff32df6ca947334ba69c31
#
_entry.id   210695d742ff32df6ca947334ba69c31
#
_cell.length_a   1.000
_cell.length_b   1.000
_cell.length_c   1.000
_cell.angle_alpha   90.00
_cell.angle_beta   90.00
_cell.angle_gamma   90.00
#
_symmetry.space_group_name_H-M   'P 1'
#
loop_
_entity.id
_entity.type
_entity.pdbx_description
1 polymer ?
#
loop_
_entity_poly.entity_id
_entity_poly.type
_entity_poly.pdbx_seq_one_letter_code
_entity_poly.pdbx_strand_id
1 'polypeptide(L)'
;MKNQSMLLGFVGLVAGSAIATGAVTHTMKMKDGTMQATPTNTRNDSHTGHHAAGGDPHAGHHMGHGSKHESGHESMPETQPAQAKLTILGTITPNKPVPLAIDIQDKSGKAIAKFDTFQEKLMHLIVVSDDLQFFSHLHPTYKQNGRFEVEASFPQPGNYTLLNDYKPAGQKEQVSAVKTRIPGKILSAPAIDLNRFKTFGNTKANLVFSESTLKAGKDVTLTFDLRDASNTQPVKDLQPYLGEKGHLVILRQSPSLTAADYIHAHAMKDTPEGQVLFHTKFPEPGKYKLWGQFNRNGKIVTTDFWIEVL
;
A
#
# COMPACT_ATOMS: atom_id res chain seq x y z
N MET A 1 46.86 28.97 -48.74
CA MET A 1 45.73 28.63 -49.59
C MET A 1 44.50 28.57 -48.70
N LYS A 2 43.56 29.46 -48.90
CA LYS A 2 42.32 29.65 -48.11
C LYS A 2 41.29 28.65 -48.61
N ASN A 3 40.60 27.96 -47.70
CA ASN A 3 39.31 27.35 -48.00
C ASN A 3 38.29 27.82 -46.99
N GLN A 4 37.26 28.49 -47.47
CA GLN A 4 36.08 28.98 -46.78
C GLN A 4 35.09 27.84 -46.60
N SER A 5 34.52 27.71 -45.44
CA SER A 5 33.38 26.85 -45.17
C SER A 5 32.09 27.66 -45.28
N MET A 6 31.21 27.17 -46.14
CA MET A 6 29.88 27.71 -46.38
C MET A 6 28.89 27.25 -45.33
N LEU A 7 28.24 28.21 -44.69
CA LEU A 7 27.14 28.00 -43.72
C LEU A 7 25.83 27.97 -44.48
N LEU A 8 25.14 26.81 -44.51
CA LEU A 8 23.74 26.74 -44.98
C LEU A 8 22.82 26.74 -43.76
N GLY A 9 22.05 27.81 -43.64
CA GLY A 9 20.97 27.89 -42.67
C GLY A 9 19.71 27.19 -43.22
N PHE A 10 19.10 26.32 -42.43
CA PHE A 10 17.76 25.82 -42.67
C PHE A 10 16.79 26.52 -41.73
N VAL A 11 15.91 27.30 -42.32
CA VAL A 11 14.72 27.86 -41.66
C VAL A 11 13.62 26.80 -41.76
N GLY A 12 13.28 26.19 -40.63
CA GLY A 12 12.14 25.29 -40.54
C GLY A 12 10.89 26.02 -40.06
N LEU A 13 9.91 26.08 -40.95
CA LEU A 13 8.58 26.64 -40.71
C LEU A 13 7.80 25.66 -39.78
N VAL A 14 7.38 26.11 -38.62
CA VAL A 14 6.48 25.36 -37.73
C VAL A 14 5.05 25.77 -38.05
N ALA A 15 4.29 24.89 -38.70
CA ALA A 15 2.86 25.03 -38.85
C ALA A 15 2.16 24.54 -37.58
N GLY A 16 1.53 25.44 -36.83
CA GLY A 16 0.69 25.12 -35.70
C GLY A 16 -0.68 24.59 -36.17
N SER A 17 -1.00 23.37 -35.79
CA SER A 17 -2.36 22.85 -35.87
C SER A 17 -3.04 22.99 -34.50
N ALA A 18 -3.98 23.92 -34.41
CA ALA A 18 -4.88 24.04 -33.28
C ALA A 18 -5.96 22.94 -33.36
N ILE A 19 -5.96 22.02 -32.41
CA ILE A 19 -7.08 21.08 -32.24
C ILE A 19 -8.00 21.67 -31.16
N ALA A 20 -9.20 22.07 -31.59
CA ALA A 20 -10.27 22.49 -30.68
C ALA A 20 -10.86 21.27 -29.96
N THR A 21 -10.66 21.16 -28.69
CA THR A 21 -11.36 20.21 -27.82
C THR A 21 -12.68 20.83 -27.37
N GLY A 22 -13.79 20.36 -27.94
CA GLY A 22 -15.13 20.69 -27.48
C GLY A 22 -15.41 20.06 -26.11
N ALA A 23 -15.57 20.92 -25.12
CA ALA A 23 -16.06 20.50 -23.80
C ALA A 23 -17.58 20.28 -23.89
N VAL A 24 -18.02 19.04 -23.70
CA VAL A 24 -19.43 18.71 -23.51
C VAL A 24 -19.72 18.83 -22.00
N THR A 25 -20.30 19.95 -21.60
CA THR A 25 -20.84 20.14 -20.25
C THR A 25 -22.21 19.45 -20.15
N HIS A 26 -22.26 18.35 -19.40
CA HIS A 26 -23.53 17.76 -18.96
C HIS A 26 -23.99 18.47 -17.68
N THR A 27 -24.98 19.35 -17.83
CA THR A 27 -25.67 19.97 -16.68
C THR A 27 -26.75 19.00 -16.17
N MET A 28 -26.51 18.37 -15.05
CA MET A 28 -27.58 17.65 -14.32
C MET A 28 -28.33 18.63 -13.44
N LYS A 29 -29.62 18.79 -13.75
CA LYS A 29 -30.61 19.58 -13.01
C LYS A 29 -31.11 18.75 -11.83
N MET A 30 -30.76 19.12 -10.61
CA MET A 30 -31.37 18.53 -9.41
C MET A 30 -32.75 19.13 -9.18
N LYS A 31 -33.71 18.24 -8.98
CA LYS A 31 -35.08 18.58 -8.54
C LYS A 31 -35.10 18.63 -7.01
N ASP A 32 -35.63 19.73 -6.47
CA ASP A 32 -35.95 19.92 -5.06
C ASP A 32 -36.89 18.82 -4.53
N GLY A 33 -36.52 18.24 -3.39
CA GLY A 33 -37.35 17.35 -2.61
C GLY A 33 -37.11 17.57 -1.12
N THR A 34 -37.88 18.52 -0.55
CA THR A 34 -37.97 18.78 0.88
C THR A 34 -38.54 17.56 1.61
N MET A 35 -37.85 17.05 2.62
CA MET A 35 -38.46 16.19 3.65
C MET A 35 -38.28 16.82 5.02
N GLN A 36 -39.42 17.12 5.63
CA GLN A 36 -39.61 17.63 6.98
C GLN A 36 -39.21 16.58 8.02
N ALA A 37 -38.43 17.02 9.01
CA ALA A 37 -38.19 16.28 10.23
C ALA A 37 -39.31 16.57 11.23
N THR A 38 -39.94 15.53 11.78
CA THR A 38 -40.79 15.59 12.95
C THR A 38 -40.02 15.22 14.20
N PRO A 39 -40.17 15.97 15.30
CA PRO A 39 -39.50 15.67 16.57
C PRO A 39 -40.36 14.73 17.44
N THR A 40 -39.79 13.68 17.97
CA THR A 40 -40.40 12.89 19.04
C THR A 40 -39.67 13.12 20.37
N ASN A 41 -40.52 13.42 21.29
CA ASN A 41 -40.44 13.92 22.63
C ASN A 41 -39.64 13.07 23.62
N THR A 42 -38.93 13.78 24.47
CA THR A 42 -38.27 13.37 25.71
C THR A 42 -39.27 12.90 26.77
N ARG A 43 -38.88 11.91 27.56
CA ARG A 43 -39.31 11.77 28.97
C ARG A 43 -38.12 11.43 29.85
N ASN A 44 -37.86 12.39 30.74
CA ASN A 44 -37.11 12.22 31.98
C ASN A 44 -37.88 11.31 32.93
N ASP A 45 -37.18 10.43 33.64
CA ASP A 45 -37.56 10.13 35.03
C ASP A 45 -36.25 9.92 35.84
N SER A 46 -36.10 10.82 36.76
CA SER A 46 -35.17 10.86 37.86
C SER A 46 -35.68 10.01 39.03
N HIS A 47 -34.83 9.18 39.62
CA HIS A 47 -34.98 8.82 41.04
C HIS A 47 -33.60 8.76 41.70
N THR A 48 -33.51 9.65 42.69
CA THR A 48 -32.52 9.79 43.75
C THR A 48 -32.82 8.79 44.88
N GLY A 49 -31.77 8.40 45.63
CA GLY A 49 -31.87 8.08 47.07
C GLY A 49 -31.06 6.89 47.56
N HIS A 50 -29.96 7.15 48.15
CA HIS A 50 -29.48 7.08 49.52
C HIS A 50 -28.99 5.74 50.09
N HIS A 51 -27.73 5.78 50.60
CA HIS A 51 -27.11 5.26 51.88
C HIS A 51 -27.22 3.76 52.20
N ALA A 52 -26.28 3.13 52.82
CA ALA A 52 -25.03 3.34 53.53
C ALA A 52 -24.48 1.96 53.96
N ALA A 53 -23.19 1.90 54.06
CA ALA A 53 -22.32 1.16 54.99
C ALA A 53 -22.73 -0.18 55.65
N GLY A 54 -21.77 -1.13 55.65
CA GLY A 54 -21.47 -1.91 56.86
C GLY A 54 -21.25 -3.39 56.71
N GLY A 55 -20.02 -3.87 56.93
CA GLY A 55 -19.78 -5.06 57.74
C GLY A 55 -19.54 -6.40 57.03
N ASP A 56 -18.28 -6.81 56.94
CA ASP A 56 -17.78 -8.19 57.06
C ASP A 56 -18.04 -8.78 58.45
N PRO A 57 -17.82 -10.07 58.77
CA PRO A 57 -17.30 -11.23 58.02
C PRO A 57 -18.04 -12.57 58.35
N HIS A 58 -17.67 -13.67 57.74
CA HIS A 58 -17.41 -15.02 58.22
C HIS A 58 -17.74 -16.16 57.26
N ALA A 59 -16.69 -16.89 56.96
CA ALA A 59 -16.48 -18.34 56.98
C ALA A 59 -17.53 -19.34 56.42
N GLY A 60 -17.07 -20.09 55.45
CA GLY A 60 -17.13 -21.55 55.44
C GLY A 60 -18.37 -22.22 54.86
N HIS A 61 -18.23 -22.89 53.73
CA HIS A 61 -18.40 -24.33 53.59
C HIS A 61 -18.44 -24.79 52.14
N HIS A 62 -17.66 -25.83 51.86
CA HIS A 62 -17.68 -26.67 50.65
C HIS A 62 -19.10 -27.09 50.25
N MET A 63 -19.33 -27.14 48.91
CA MET A 63 -19.81 -28.32 48.19
C MET A 63 -19.70 -28.04 46.68
N GLY A 64 -19.04 -28.94 45.97
CA GLY A 64 -18.84 -28.89 44.53
C GLY A 64 -20.13 -29.13 43.71
N HIS A 65 -20.28 -28.36 42.68
CA HIS A 65 -20.97 -28.79 41.47
C HIS A 65 -20.13 -28.36 40.29
N GLY A 66 -19.57 -29.37 39.63
CA GLY A 66 -18.88 -29.24 38.38
C GLY A 66 -19.83 -28.76 37.28
N SER A 67 -19.76 -27.50 36.98
CA SER A 67 -20.22 -26.96 35.68
C SER A 67 -19.04 -27.02 34.74
N LYS A 68 -19.07 -27.97 33.83
CA LYS A 68 -18.21 -27.95 32.66
C LYS A 68 -18.57 -26.69 31.88
N HIS A 69 -17.83 -25.59 32.05
CA HIS A 69 -17.73 -24.58 31.05
C HIS A 69 -16.89 -25.19 29.92
N GLU A 70 -17.55 -25.73 28.93
CA GLU A 70 -16.98 -25.83 27.59
C GLU A 70 -16.72 -24.40 27.13
N SER A 71 -15.51 -23.94 27.37
CA SER A 71 -14.95 -22.84 26.61
C SER A 71 -14.80 -23.32 25.17
N GLY A 72 -15.81 -23.05 24.36
CA GLY A 72 -15.72 -23.16 22.92
C GLY A 72 -14.59 -22.25 22.46
N HIS A 73 -13.36 -22.76 22.44
CA HIS A 73 -12.33 -22.23 21.57
C HIS A 73 -12.84 -22.48 20.16
N GLU A 74 -13.53 -21.49 19.57
CA GLU A 74 -13.62 -21.42 18.11
C GLU A 74 -12.17 -21.34 17.62
N SER A 75 -11.66 -22.49 17.22
CA SER A 75 -10.38 -22.58 16.55
C SER A 75 -10.52 -21.76 15.28
N MET A 76 -9.81 -20.63 15.20
CA MET A 76 -9.69 -19.87 13.96
C MET A 76 -9.38 -20.87 12.83
N PRO A 77 -10.09 -20.80 11.70
CA PRO A 77 -9.87 -21.73 10.62
C PRO A 77 -8.39 -21.71 10.24
N GLU A 78 -7.81 -22.91 10.15
CA GLU A 78 -6.41 -23.07 9.79
C GLU A 78 -6.18 -22.37 8.45
N THR A 79 -5.23 -21.44 8.38
CA THR A 79 -4.93 -20.70 7.17
C THR A 79 -4.48 -21.68 6.10
N GLN A 80 -5.33 -21.92 5.11
CA GLN A 80 -4.95 -22.76 3.98
C GLN A 80 -4.01 -21.97 3.08
N PRO A 81 -2.77 -22.45 2.85
CA PRO A 81 -1.82 -21.75 2.00
C PRO A 81 -2.35 -21.62 0.58
N ALA A 82 -2.40 -20.40 0.10
CA ALA A 82 -2.75 -20.06 -1.26
C ALA A 82 -1.51 -19.69 -2.07
N GLN A 83 -1.61 -19.81 -3.38
CA GLN A 83 -0.57 -19.45 -4.32
C GLN A 83 -1.15 -18.69 -5.52
N ALA A 84 -0.38 -17.74 -6.04
CA ALA A 84 -0.72 -17.03 -7.26
C ALA A 84 -0.06 -17.68 -8.47
N LYS A 85 -0.80 -17.80 -9.56
CA LYS A 85 -0.29 -18.19 -10.88
C LYS A 85 -0.45 -17.00 -11.83
N LEU A 86 0.64 -16.58 -12.45
CA LEU A 86 0.66 -15.47 -13.40
C LEU A 86 0.52 -16.01 -14.83
N THR A 87 -0.33 -15.36 -15.61
CA THR A 87 -0.40 -15.50 -17.07
C THR A 87 -0.28 -14.11 -17.70
N ILE A 88 0.67 -13.97 -18.60
CA ILE A 88 0.85 -12.74 -19.39
C ILE A 88 0.03 -12.91 -20.66
N LEU A 89 -0.97 -12.04 -20.88
CA LEU A 89 -1.95 -12.18 -21.96
C LEU A 89 -1.54 -11.45 -23.26
N GLY A 90 -0.27 -11.05 -23.37
CA GLY A 90 0.24 -10.35 -24.53
C GLY A 90 1.75 -10.38 -24.66
N THR A 91 2.27 -9.66 -25.62
CA THR A 91 3.73 -9.50 -25.78
C THR A 91 4.21 -8.32 -24.94
N ILE A 92 5.19 -8.57 -24.07
CA ILE A 92 5.80 -7.51 -23.28
C ILE A 92 6.65 -6.63 -24.19
N THR A 93 6.33 -5.36 -24.19
CA THR A 93 7.12 -4.30 -24.84
C THR A 93 7.51 -3.28 -23.77
N PRO A 94 8.78 -2.87 -23.66
CA PRO A 94 9.20 -1.89 -22.69
C PRO A 94 8.31 -0.63 -22.69
N ASN A 95 7.93 -0.17 -21.49
CA ASN A 95 7.05 1.00 -21.27
C ASN A 95 5.65 0.94 -21.89
N LYS A 96 5.21 -0.22 -22.38
CA LYS A 96 3.83 -0.41 -22.85
C LYS A 96 3.06 -1.28 -21.85
N PRO A 97 1.80 -0.94 -21.57
CA PRO A 97 0.94 -1.79 -20.78
C PRO A 97 0.77 -3.17 -21.45
N VAL A 98 0.82 -4.22 -20.64
CA VAL A 98 0.51 -5.58 -21.04
C VAL A 98 -0.52 -6.15 -20.05
N PRO A 99 -1.60 -6.80 -20.53
CA PRO A 99 -2.58 -7.39 -19.65
C PRO A 99 -2.01 -8.64 -18.97
N LEU A 100 -2.23 -8.71 -17.68
CA LEU A 100 -1.86 -9.82 -16.80
C LEU A 100 -3.13 -10.46 -16.24
N ALA A 101 -3.15 -11.78 -16.15
CA ALA A 101 -4.11 -12.54 -15.37
C ALA A 101 -3.38 -13.24 -14.21
N ILE A 102 -3.96 -13.13 -13.01
CA ILE A 102 -3.45 -13.71 -11.78
C ILE A 102 -4.54 -14.63 -11.25
N ASP A 103 -4.26 -15.92 -11.18
CA ASP A 103 -5.18 -16.92 -10.66
C ASP A 103 -4.73 -17.34 -9.24
N ILE A 104 -5.57 -17.09 -8.24
CA ILE A 104 -5.31 -17.50 -6.86
C ILE A 104 -5.93 -18.86 -6.62
N GLN A 105 -5.11 -19.82 -6.19
CA GLN A 105 -5.50 -21.20 -6.02
C GLN A 105 -4.84 -21.80 -4.77
N ASP A 106 -5.43 -22.87 -4.25
CA ASP A 106 -4.83 -23.67 -3.20
C ASP A 106 -3.70 -24.58 -3.75
N LYS A 107 -3.07 -25.35 -2.86
CA LYS A 107 -1.98 -26.28 -3.23
C LYS A 107 -2.42 -27.37 -4.20
N SER A 108 -3.72 -27.70 -4.27
CA SER A 108 -4.27 -28.68 -5.20
C SER A 108 -4.57 -28.10 -6.60
N GLY A 109 -4.44 -26.77 -6.74
CA GLY A 109 -4.78 -26.04 -7.97
C GLY A 109 -6.24 -25.63 -8.05
N LYS A 110 -7.04 -25.85 -6.99
CA LYS A 110 -8.42 -25.39 -6.93
C LYS A 110 -8.48 -23.88 -6.68
N ALA A 111 -9.28 -23.19 -7.47
CA ALA A 111 -9.45 -21.74 -7.35
C ALA A 111 -10.01 -21.33 -5.98
N ILE A 112 -9.42 -20.29 -5.39
CA ILE A 112 -9.95 -19.60 -4.22
C ILE A 112 -10.85 -18.49 -4.74
N ALA A 113 -12.17 -18.61 -4.53
CA ALA A 113 -13.15 -17.76 -5.19
C ALA A 113 -13.69 -16.61 -4.31
N LYS A 114 -13.34 -16.57 -3.02
CA LYS A 114 -13.84 -15.54 -2.10
C LYS A 114 -12.69 -14.86 -1.40
N PHE A 115 -12.74 -13.52 -1.35
CA PHE A 115 -11.74 -12.67 -0.72
C PHE A 115 -12.41 -11.61 0.15
N ASP A 116 -11.78 -11.27 1.26
CA ASP A 116 -12.14 -10.12 2.07
C ASP A 116 -11.44 -8.87 1.53
N THR A 117 -12.12 -7.74 1.61
CA THR A 117 -11.50 -6.44 1.33
C THR A 117 -10.59 -6.04 2.48
N PHE A 118 -9.37 -5.62 2.18
CA PHE A 118 -8.45 -4.99 3.11
C PHE A 118 -7.82 -3.78 2.43
N GLN A 119 -7.63 -2.70 3.16
CA GLN A 119 -7.17 -1.44 2.60
C GLN A 119 -7.90 -1.07 1.28
N GLU A 120 -9.23 -1.12 1.31
CA GLU A 120 -10.16 -0.79 0.21
C GLU A 120 -10.07 -1.68 -1.05
N LYS A 121 -9.23 -2.70 -1.08
CA LYS A 121 -9.04 -3.58 -2.24
C LYS A 121 -9.16 -5.06 -1.88
N LEU A 122 -9.42 -5.90 -2.87
CA LEU A 122 -9.38 -7.35 -2.74
C LEU A 122 -7.97 -7.91 -2.94
N MET A 123 -7.11 -7.15 -3.63
CA MET A 123 -5.72 -7.49 -3.90
C MET A 123 -4.89 -6.22 -4.09
N HIS A 124 -3.70 -6.21 -3.50
CA HIS A 124 -2.62 -5.28 -3.81
C HIS A 124 -1.55 -6.04 -4.59
N LEU A 125 -1.22 -5.55 -5.77
CA LEU A 125 -0.16 -6.12 -6.59
C LEU A 125 1.04 -5.18 -6.60
N ILE A 126 2.12 -5.61 -5.98
CA ILE A 126 3.38 -4.88 -5.98
C ILE A 126 4.30 -5.51 -7.04
N VAL A 127 4.66 -4.74 -8.04
CA VAL A 127 5.59 -5.14 -9.11
C VAL A 127 6.90 -4.43 -8.89
N VAL A 128 7.98 -5.18 -8.71
CA VAL A 128 9.33 -4.63 -8.51
C VAL A 128 10.33 -5.32 -9.42
N SER A 129 11.37 -4.59 -9.85
CA SER A 129 12.57 -5.20 -10.42
C SER A 129 13.41 -5.87 -9.32
N ASP A 130 14.17 -6.92 -9.63
CA ASP A 130 15.00 -7.62 -8.64
C ASP A 130 16.08 -6.73 -8.00
N ASP A 131 16.47 -5.64 -8.69
CA ASP A 131 17.39 -4.63 -8.16
C ASP A 131 16.70 -3.55 -7.31
N LEU A 132 15.37 -3.64 -7.14
CA LEU A 132 14.53 -2.71 -6.38
C LEU A 132 14.60 -1.24 -6.86
N GLN A 133 14.92 -1.02 -8.15
CA GLN A 133 14.90 0.32 -8.76
C GLN A 133 13.55 0.67 -9.37
N PHE A 134 12.77 -0.34 -9.78
CA PHE A 134 11.41 -0.15 -10.26
C PHE A 134 10.40 -0.62 -9.22
N PHE A 135 9.34 0.16 -9.08
CA PHE A 135 8.20 -0.11 -8.22
C PHE A 135 6.90 0.32 -8.90
N SER A 136 5.91 -0.54 -8.84
CA SER A 136 4.54 -0.21 -9.24
C SER A 136 3.56 -0.88 -8.28
N HIS A 137 2.58 -0.12 -7.78
CA HIS A 137 1.51 -0.60 -6.92
C HIS A 137 0.21 -0.55 -7.69
N LEU A 138 -0.36 -1.70 -7.96
CA LEU A 138 -1.54 -1.90 -8.79
C LEU A 138 -2.65 -2.58 -8.01
N HIS A 139 -3.90 -2.38 -8.44
CA HIS A 139 -5.07 -3.00 -7.84
C HIS A 139 -5.83 -3.80 -8.91
N PRO A 140 -5.53 -5.10 -9.04
CA PRO A 140 -6.17 -5.95 -10.03
C PRO A 140 -7.68 -6.05 -9.83
N THR A 141 -8.41 -6.09 -10.93
CA THR A 141 -9.87 -6.26 -10.93
C THR A 141 -10.22 -7.75 -10.81
N TYR A 142 -11.04 -8.10 -9.83
CA TYR A 142 -11.53 -9.46 -9.65
C TYR A 142 -12.51 -9.87 -10.77
N LYS A 143 -12.26 -11.03 -11.37
CA LYS A 143 -13.05 -11.60 -12.49
C LYS A 143 -13.80 -12.88 -12.12
N GLN A 144 -13.92 -13.19 -10.84
CA GLN A 144 -14.48 -14.41 -10.27
C GLN A 144 -13.55 -15.63 -10.37
N ASN A 145 -13.91 -16.72 -9.66
CA ASN A 145 -13.17 -17.99 -9.65
C ASN A 145 -11.66 -17.84 -9.39
N GLY A 146 -11.28 -16.92 -8.47
CA GLY A 146 -9.88 -16.72 -8.11
C GLY A 146 -9.08 -15.89 -9.10
N ARG A 147 -9.68 -15.46 -10.23
CA ARG A 147 -8.99 -14.69 -11.26
C ARG A 147 -9.04 -13.18 -11.00
N PHE A 148 -7.90 -12.54 -11.13
CA PHE A 148 -7.71 -11.11 -11.12
C PHE A 148 -7.02 -10.67 -12.41
N GLU A 149 -7.38 -9.50 -12.94
CA GLU A 149 -6.78 -8.96 -14.15
C GLU A 149 -6.35 -7.51 -13.95
N VAL A 150 -5.21 -7.14 -14.55
CA VAL A 150 -4.65 -5.80 -14.48
C VAL A 150 -3.72 -5.56 -15.67
N GLU A 151 -3.57 -4.31 -16.06
CA GLU A 151 -2.49 -3.91 -16.96
C GLU A 151 -1.25 -3.49 -16.17
N ALA A 152 -0.09 -4.01 -16.53
CA ALA A 152 1.19 -3.65 -15.96
C ALA A 152 2.18 -3.23 -17.04
N SER A 153 3.09 -2.33 -16.70
CA SER A 153 4.18 -1.90 -17.57
C SER A 153 5.53 -2.27 -16.98
N PHE A 154 6.42 -2.73 -17.81
CA PHE A 154 7.79 -3.10 -17.44
C PHE A 154 8.75 -2.18 -18.20
N PRO A 155 9.40 -1.21 -17.52
CA PRO A 155 10.17 -0.17 -18.22
C PRO A 155 11.46 -0.69 -18.85
N GLN A 156 12.07 -1.74 -18.30
CA GLN A 156 13.38 -2.23 -18.73
C GLN A 156 13.42 -3.76 -18.79
N PRO A 157 14.34 -4.33 -19.59
CA PRO A 157 14.69 -5.74 -19.50
C PRO A 157 15.23 -6.08 -18.12
N GLY A 158 14.92 -7.27 -17.63
CA GLY A 158 15.37 -7.72 -16.31
C GLY A 158 14.44 -8.73 -15.71
N ASN A 159 14.74 -9.11 -14.48
CA ASN A 159 13.86 -9.94 -13.67
C ASN A 159 12.94 -9.05 -12.84
N TYR A 160 11.71 -9.48 -12.69
CA TYR A 160 10.69 -8.80 -11.89
C TYR A 160 10.03 -9.81 -10.96
N THR A 161 9.74 -9.33 -9.76
CA THR A 161 8.94 -10.06 -8.79
C THR A 161 7.59 -9.35 -8.64
N LEU A 162 6.51 -10.12 -8.73
CA LEU A 162 5.14 -9.69 -8.53
C LEU A 162 4.67 -10.25 -7.19
N LEU A 163 4.52 -9.38 -6.21
CA LEU A 163 4.03 -9.72 -4.87
C LEU A 163 2.53 -9.47 -4.86
N ASN A 164 1.78 -10.55 -4.77
CA ASN A 164 0.32 -10.53 -4.75
C ASN A 164 -0.10 -10.65 -3.29
N ASP A 165 -0.59 -9.54 -2.74
CA ASP A 165 -1.06 -9.43 -1.36
C ASP A 165 -2.60 -9.44 -1.36
N TYR A 166 -3.20 -10.45 -0.75
CA TYR A 166 -4.63 -10.70 -0.77
C TYR A 166 -5.09 -11.41 0.52
N LYS A 167 -6.38 -11.32 0.80
CA LYS A 167 -6.98 -11.94 1.96
C LYS A 167 -8.10 -12.90 1.53
N PRO A 168 -7.87 -14.23 1.51
CA PRO A 168 -8.95 -15.19 1.32
C PRO A 168 -10.01 -15.05 2.41
N ALA A 169 -11.28 -15.17 2.05
CA ALA A 169 -12.40 -14.90 2.97
C ALA A 169 -12.28 -15.70 4.26
N GLY A 170 -12.36 -14.99 5.40
CA GLY A 170 -12.25 -15.59 6.74
C GLY A 170 -10.85 -16.07 7.12
N GLN A 171 -9.81 -15.73 6.34
CA GLN A 171 -8.43 -16.09 6.63
C GLN A 171 -7.57 -14.85 6.89
N LYS A 172 -6.31 -15.06 7.31
CA LYS A 172 -5.32 -14.00 7.40
C LYS A 172 -4.86 -13.57 6.01
N GLU A 173 -4.31 -12.36 5.92
CA GLU A 173 -3.61 -11.87 4.73
C GLU A 173 -2.50 -12.83 4.32
N GLN A 174 -2.33 -12.98 3.02
CA GLN A 174 -1.34 -13.87 2.41
C GLN A 174 -0.66 -13.15 1.26
N VAL A 175 0.64 -13.37 1.14
CA VAL A 175 1.45 -12.84 0.04
C VAL A 175 1.99 -13.98 -0.80
N SER A 176 1.78 -13.93 -2.10
CA SER A 176 2.38 -14.85 -3.08
C SER A 176 3.34 -14.10 -3.99
N ALA A 177 4.59 -14.53 -4.04
CA ALA A 177 5.60 -13.98 -4.93
C ALA A 177 5.66 -14.79 -6.24
N VAL A 178 5.46 -14.13 -7.37
CA VAL A 178 5.59 -14.73 -8.71
C VAL A 178 6.65 -13.97 -9.48
N LYS A 179 7.51 -14.69 -10.19
CA LYS A 179 8.61 -14.12 -10.96
C LYS A 179 8.34 -14.13 -12.45
N THR A 180 8.82 -13.10 -13.11
CA THR A 180 8.84 -13.03 -14.56
C THR A 180 10.13 -12.40 -15.03
N ARG A 181 10.51 -12.69 -16.29
CA ARG A 181 11.70 -12.12 -16.92
C ARG A 181 11.31 -11.40 -18.20
N ILE A 182 11.79 -10.16 -18.30
CA ILE A 182 11.66 -9.36 -19.52
C ILE A 182 12.94 -9.51 -20.32
N PRO A 183 12.88 -10.01 -21.55
CA PRO A 183 14.08 -10.24 -22.37
C PRO A 183 14.82 -8.93 -22.69
N GLY A 184 16.14 -9.01 -22.81
CA GLY A 184 16.99 -7.91 -23.21
C GLY A 184 18.24 -7.77 -22.34
N LYS A 185 19.02 -6.71 -22.58
CA LYS A 185 20.22 -6.40 -21.82
C LYS A 185 19.86 -5.79 -20.49
N ILE A 186 20.25 -6.45 -19.41
CA ILE A 186 20.07 -5.95 -18.03
C ILE A 186 21.17 -4.92 -17.77
N LEU A 187 20.78 -3.75 -17.26
CA LEU A 187 21.70 -2.71 -16.83
C LEU A 187 22.12 -2.97 -15.38
N SER A 188 23.33 -2.52 -15.04
CA SER A 188 23.80 -2.59 -13.65
C SER A 188 22.97 -1.65 -12.77
N ALA A 189 22.58 -2.14 -11.60
CA ALA A 189 21.91 -1.31 -10.62
C ALA A 189 22.83 -0.15 -10.16
N PRO A 190 22.25 1.04 -9.88
CA PRO A 190 23.00 2.13 -9.28
C PRO A 190 23.45 1.78 -7.86
N ALA A 191 24.44 2.52 -7.36
CA ALA A 191 24.86 2.41 -5.97
C ALA A 191 23.68 2.75 -5.02
N ILE A 192 23.62 2.05 -3.89
CA ILE A 192 22.60 2.28 -2.88
C ILE A 192 22.86 3.63 -2.21
N ASP A 193 21.84 4.50 -2.25
CA ASP A 193 21.81 5.80 -1.59
C ASP A 193 21.03 5.71 -0.27
N LEU A 194 21.74 5.82 0.85
CA LEU A 194 21.17 5.81 2.20
C LEU A 194 20.70 7.19 2.68
N ASN A 195 20.68 8.20 1.81
CA ASN A 195 20.16 9.53 2.14
C ASN A 195 18.67 9.45 2.49
N ARG A 196 18.34 9.95 3.66
CA ARG A 196 16.97 9.95 4.20
C ARG A 196 16.20 11.25 3.94
N PHE A 197 16.84 12.22 3.31
CA PHE A 197 16.21 13.47 2.92
C PHE A 197 16.25 13.60 1.40
N LYS A 198 15.08 13.51 0.77
CA LYS A 198 14.93 13.53 -0.70
C LYS A 198 13.77 14.41 -1.15
N THR A 199 13.79 14.79 -2.42
CA THR A 199 12.72 15.57 -3.04
C THR A 199 12.06 14.75 -4.14
N PHE A 200 10.73 14.67 -4.10
CA PHE A 200 9.88 13.93 -5.02
C PHE A 200 8.86 14.91 -5.63
N GLY A 201 9.17 15.44 -6.81
CA GLY A 201 8.36 16.49 -7.42
C GLY A 201 8.23 17.72 -6.52
N ASN A 202 7.01 18.04 -6.09
CA ASN A 202 6.74 19.18 -5.19
C ASN A 202 6.79 18.82 -3.69
N THR A 203 7.29 17.63 -3.33
CA THR A 203 7.33 17.15 -1.95
C THR A 203 8.75 16.82 -1.52
N LYS A 204 9.21 17.45 -0.45
CA LYS A 204 10.40 17.04 0.30
C LYS A 204 9.95 16.02 1.34
N ALA A 205 10.65 14.90 1.42
CA ALA A 205 10.40 13.87 2.41
C ALA A 205 11.67 13.60 3.21
N ASN A 206 11.54 13.62 4.54
CA ASN A 206 12.59 13.23 5.47
C ASN A 206 12.13 11.98 6.23
N LEU A 207 12.88 10.89 6.11
CA LEU A 207 12.60 9.64 6.81
C LEU A 207 13.35 9.61 8.14
N VAL A 208 12.59 9.63 9.23
CA VAL A 208 13.10 9.64 10.62
C VAL A 208 12.72 8.34 11.30
N PHE A 209 13.57 7.84 12.17
CA PHE A 209 13.34 6.64 12.98
C PHE A 209 13.20 6.99 14.45
N SER A 210 12.38 6.24 15.19
CA SER A 210 12.31 6.36 16.64
C SER A 210 13.62 5.95 17.34
N GLU A 211 14.46 5.18 16.66
CA GLU A 211 15.71 4.66 17.16
C GLU A 211 16.90 5.24 16.39
N SER A 212 18.02 5.46 17.06
CA SER A 212 19.25 5.93 16.42
C SER A 212 19.87 4.88 15.49
N THR A 213 19.63 3.62 15.76
CA THR A 213 20.12 2.46 14.99
C THR A 213 19.01 1.44 14.85
N LEU A 214 18.70 1.06 13.61
CA LEU A 214 17.72 0.02 13.33
C LEU A 214 18.34 -1.35 13.64
N LYS A 215 17.62 -2.17 14.40
CA LYS A 215 18.03 -3.55 14.74
C LYS A 215 16.93 -4.53 14.37
N ALA A 216 17.32 -5.67 13.81
CA ALA A 216 16.41 -6.76 13.54
C ALA A 216 15.70 -7.25 14.81
N GLY A 217 14.45 -7.65 14.68
CA GLY A 217 13.61 -8.13 15.78
C GLY A 217 13.14 -7.06 16.77
N LYS A 218 13.46 -5.77 16.55
CA LYS A 218 13.01 -4.66 17.40
C LYS A 218 11.90 -3.88 16.69
N ASP A 219 10.92 -3.45 17.49
CA ASP A 219 9.88 -2.55 17.00
C ASP A 219 10.45 -1.15 16.78
N VAL A 220 10.02 -0.50 15.71
CA VAL A 220 10.45 0.84 15.34
C VAL A 220 9.30 1.61 14.72
N THR A 221 9.27 2.92 14.98
CA THR A 221 8.40 3.84 14.27
C THR A 221 9.20 4.57 13.19
N LEU A 222 8.70 4.50 11.95
CA LEU A 222 9.20 5.21 10.79
C LEU A 222 8.31 6.43 10.58
N THR A 223 8.89 7.63 10.61
CA THR A 223 8.18 8.88 10.38
C THR A 223 8.60 9.46 9.04
N PHE A 224 7.63 9.63 8.13
CA PHE A 224 7.80 10.41 6.92
C PHE A 224 7.37 11.85 7.23
N ASP A 225 8.33 12.77 7.42
CA ASP A 225 8.09 14.20 7.55
C ASP A 225 8.03 14.79 6.14
N LEU A 226 6.83 15.16 5.72
CA LEU A 226 6.53 15.61 4.36
C LEU A 226 6.37 17.14 4.36
N ARG A 227 7.12 17.80 3.51
CA ARG A 227 7.12 19.26 3.37
C ARG A 227 6.92 19.66 1.92
N ASP A 228 6.28 20.79 1.72
CA ASP A 228 6.18 21.38 0.39
C ASP A 228 7.57 21.83 -0.09
N ALA A 229 7.94 21.47 -1.32
CA ALA A 229 9.29 21.75 -1.84
C ALA A 229 9.56 23.23 -2.04
N SER A 230 8.52 24.06 -2.28
CA SER A 230 8.64 25.49 -2.57
C SER A 230 8.90 26.33 -1.33
N ASN A 231 8.25 26.01 -0.21
CA ASN A 231 8.26 26.83 1.00
C ASN A 231 8.73 26.10 2.27
N THR A 232 9.01 24.79 2.17
CA THR A 232 9.47 23.93 3.27
C THR A 232 8.51 23.80 4.45
N GLN A 233 7.25 24.26 4.30
CA GLN A 233 6.24 24.10 5.33
C GLN A 233 5.70 22.65 5.33
N PRO A 234 5.21 22.13 6.48
CA PRO A 234 4.53 20.86 6.52
C PRO A 234 3.38 20.81 5.49
N VAL A 235 3.23 19.70 4.78
CA VAL A 235 2.13 19.55 3.83
C VAL A 235 0.80 19.47 4.59
N LYS A 236 -0.20 20.24 4.12
CA LYS A 236 -1.54 20.33 4.72
C LYS A 236 -2.62 19.65 3.88
N ASP A 237 -2.25 19.18 2.71
CA ASP A 237 -3.13 18.67 1.66
C ASP A 237 -3.13 17.14 1.56
N LEU A 238 -2.68 16.46 2.63
CA LEU A 238 -2.74 15.00 2.69
C LEU A 238 -4.19 14.53 2.80
N GLN A 239 -4.56 13.62 1.93
CA GLN A 239 -5.85 12.96 1.88
C GLN A 239 -5.67 11.46 2.14
N PRO A 240 -6.71 10.75 2.58
CA PRO A 240 -6.64 9.29 2.69
C PRO A 240 -6.23 8.62 1.37
N TYR A 241 -5.41 7.59 1.49
CA TYR A 241 -5.04 6.70 0.40
C TYR A 241 -5.15 5.26 0.90
N LEU A 242 -6.01 4.48 0.27
CA LEU A 242 -6.32 3.10 0.69
C LEU A 242 -6.82 3.01 2.14
N GLY A 243 -7.66 3.99 2.54
CA GLY A 243 -8.25 4.06 3.87
C GLY A 243 -7.34 4.59 4.98
N GLU A 244 -6.09 4.92 4.67
CA GLU A 244 -5.05 5.35 5.61
C GLU A 244 -4.44 6.70 5.21
N LYS A 245 -3.66 7.35 6.09
CA LYS A 245 -2.92 8.59 5.76
C LYS A 245 -1.80 8.38 4.72
N GLY A 246 -1.37 7.15 4.51
CA GLY A 246 -0.36 6.75 3.56
C GLY A 246 -0.20 5.24 3.54
N HIS A 247 0.45 4.74 2.53
CA HIS A 247 0.72 3.32 2.34
C HIS A 247 2.22 3.10 2.24
N LEU A 248 2.74 2.07 2.91
CA LEU A 248 4.17 1.78 2.95
C LEU A 248 4.44 0.33 2.58
N VAL A 249 5.25 0.15 1.55
CA VAL A 249 5.81 -1.13 1.15
C VAL A 249 7.29 -1.16 1.51
N ILE A 250 7.72 -2.21 2.16
CA ILE A 250 9.11 -2.44 2.54
C ILE A 250 9.56 -3.78 1.96
N LEU A 251 10.70 -3.80 1.28
CA LEU A 251 11.31 -5.03 0.77
C LEU A 251 12.75 -5.16 1.23
N ARG A 252 13.08 -6.30 1.80
CA ARG A 252 14.48 -6.66 2.06
C ARG A 252 15.18 -6.99 0.75
N GLN A 253 16.35 -6.43 0.55
CA GLN A 253 17.21 -6.82 -0.56
C GLN A 253 17.70 -8.26 -0.35
N SER A 254 17.33 -9.15 -1.25
CA SER A 254 17.76 -10.54 -1.22
C SER A 254 18.14 -11.00 -2.64
N PRO A 255 18.98 -12.04 -2.80
CA PRO A 255 19.34 -12.56 -4.13
C PRO A 255 18.14 -13.10 -4.91
N SER A 256 17.06 -13.44 -4.23
CA SER A 256 15.85 -13.97 -4.81
C SER A 256 14.65 -13.58 -3.96
N LEU A 257 14.03 -12.45 -4.29
CA LEU A 257 12.87 -11.93 -3.57
C LEU A 257 11.77 -12.98 -3.40
N THR A 258 11.26 -13.08 -2.18
CA THR A 258 10.16 -13.97 -1.80
C THR A 258 9.11 -13.19 -1.00
N ALA A 259 8.00 -13.83 -0.66
CA ALA A 259 7.00 -13.25 0.24
C ALA A 259 7.58 -12.92 1.64
N ALA A 260 8.61 -13.64 2.10
CA ALA A 260 9.25 -13.38 3.39
C ALA A 260 10.09 -12.09 3.42
N ASP A 261 10.46 -11.56 2.27
CA ASP A 261 11.18 -10.29 2.16
C ASP A 261 10.25 -9.07 2.17
N TYR A 262 8.94 -9.30 2.10
CA TYR A 262 7.90 -8.26 2.03
C TYR A 262 7.35 -7.95 3.42
N ILE A 263 7.35 -6.67 3.76
CA ILE A 263 6.71 -6.13 4.96
C ILE A 263 5.70 -5.08 4.53
N HIS A 264 4.45 -5.33 4.85
CA HIS A 264 3.36 -4.38 4.70
C HIS A 264 3.17 -3.65 6.03
N ALA A 265 3.28 -2.33 6.03
CA ALA A 265 3.14 -1.53 7.24
C ALA A 265 1.94 -0.57 7.13
N HIS A 266 1.16 -0.49 8.20
CA HIS A 266 -0.01 0.37 8.29
C HIS A 266 0.35 1.73 8.89
N ALA A 267 -0.25 2.79 8.34
CA ALA A 267 -0.09 4.11 8.89
C ALA A 267 -0.79 4.23 10.25
N MET A 268 -0.11 4.90 11.20
CA MET A 268 -0.71 5.23 12.49
C MET A 268 -1.78 6.33 12.31
N LYS A 269 -2.83 6.25 13.13
CA LYS A 269 -3.85 7.31 13.24
C LYS A 269 -3.28 8.49 14.03
N ASP A 270 -3.92 9.65 13.91
CA ASP A 270 -3.66 10.83 14.74
C ASP A 270 -2.19 11.28 14.78
N THR A 271 -1.58 11.40 13.59
CA THR A 271 -0.21 11.89 13.41
C THR A 271 -0.18 13.40 13.21
N PRO A 272 0.92 14.10 13.58
CA PRO A 272 1.07 15.54 13.36
C PRO A 272 0.87 15.95 11.89
N GLU A 273 0.59 17.23 11.67
CA GLU A 273 0.46 17.76 10.30
C GLU A 273 1.74 17.56 9.50
N GLY A 274 1.60 17.13 8.26
CA GLY A 274 2.73 16.82 7.38
C GLY A 274 3.50 15.56 7.75
N GLN A 275 3.12 14.82 8.79
CA GLN A 275 3.77 13.58 9.18
C GLN A 275 2.88 12.37 8.99
N VAL A 276 3.47 11.29 8.48
CA VAL A 276 2.83 9.96 8.43
C VAL A 276 3.77 8.97 9.11
N LEU A 277 3.26 8.31 10.14
CA LEU A 277 4.01 7.38 10.98
C LEU A 277 3.59 5.95 10.66
N PHE A 278 4.57 5.06 10.59
CA PHE A 278 4.35 3.62 10.41
C PHE A 278 5.07 2.87 11.51
N HIS A 279 4.34 2.00 12.20
CA HIS A 279 4.95 1.08 13.17
C HIS A 279 5.31 -0.23 12.45
N THR A 280 6.54 -0.69 12.63
CA THR A 280 7.02 -1.91 11.96
C THR A 280 8.12 -2.60 12.76
N LYS A 281 8.47 -3.81 12.30
CA LYS A 281 9.58 -4.63 12.79
C LYS A 281 10.29 -5.27 11.60
N PHE A 282 11.60 -5.13 11.55
CA PHE A 282 12.43 -5.78 10.54
C PHE A 282 12.81 -7.18 11.04
N PRO A 283 12.44 -8.26 10.32
CA PRO A 283 12.71 -9.61 10.82
C PRO A 283 14.19 -9.99 10.85
N GLU A 284 14.96 -9.49 9.87
CA GLU A 284 16.35 -9.88 9.65
C GLU A 284 17.25 -8.65 9.46
N PRO A 285 18.57 -8.74 9.75
CA PRO A 285 19.52 -7.73 9.33
C PRO A 285 19.61 -7.64 7.80
N GLY A 286 20.02 -6.47 7.31
CA GLY A 286 20.24 -6.27 5.88
C GLY A 286 19.80 -4.91 5.37
N LYS A 287 19.81 -4.75 4.05
CA LYS A 287 19.36 -3.54 3.37
C LYS A 287 17.92 -3.71 2.96
N TYR A 288 17.13 -2.65 3.18
CA TYR A 288 15.72 -2.61 2.86
C TYR A 288 15.42 -1.42 1.98
N LYS A 289 14.55 -1.63 1.00
CA LYS A 289 13.98 -0.57 0.18
C LYS A 289 12.56 -0.29 0.65
N LEU A 290 12.25 0.98 0.83
CA LEU A 290 10.97 1.48 1.29
C LEU A 290 10.34 2.32 0.19
N TRP A 291 9.02 2.13 -0.06
CA TRP A 291 8.22 3.03 -0.88
C TRP A 291 7.02 3.51 -0.08
N GLY A 292 7.04 4.79 0.27
CA GLY A 292 5.92 5.47 0.92
C GLY A 292 5.06 6.18 -0.12
N GLN A 293 3.76 5.92 -0.11
CA GLN A 293 2.79 6.53 -1.02
C GLN A 293 1.82 7.42 -0.25
N PHE A 294 1.70 8.66 -0.69
CA PHE A 294 0.91 9.70 -0.03
C PHE A 294 0.03 10.41 -1.04
N ASN A 295 -1.25 10.55 -0.71
CA ASN A 295 -2.20 11.28 -1.55
C ASN A 295 -2.14 12.77 -1.21
N ARG A 296 -1.63 13.57 -2.14
CA ARG A 296 -1.63 15.03 -2.07
C ARG A 296 -2.62 15.60 -3.08
N ASN A 297 -3.75 16.11 -2.61
CA ASN A 297 -4.82 16.68 -3.47
C ASN A 297 -5.22 15.75 -4.63
N GLY A 298 -5.43 14.46 -4.35
CA GLY A 298 -5.83 13.48 -5.36
C GLY A 298 -4.68 12.95 -6.21
N LYS A 299 -3.43 13.39 -5.99
CA LYS A 299 -2.25 12.90 -6.69
C LYS A 299 -1.37 12.08 -5.76
N ILE A 300 -1.06 10.85 -6.14
CA ILE A 300 -0.17 9.99 -5.35
C ILE A 300 1.28 10.38 -5.56
N VAL A 301 1.94 10.77 -4.47
CA VAL A 301 3.38 10.96 -4.40
C VAL A 301 4.00 9.70 -3.86
N THR A 302 4.86 9.06 -4.65
CA THR A 302 5.64 7.89 -4.23
C THR A 302 7.04 8.36 -3.85
N THR A 303 7.42 8.13 -2.59
CA THR A 303 8.77 8.36 -2.08
C THR A 303 9.52 7.04 -2.04
N ASP A 304 10.85 7.07 -2.14
CA ASP A 304 11.66 5.87 -2.05
C ASP A 304 12.94 6.09 -1.23
N PHE A 305 13.23 5.14 -0.35
CA PHE A 305 14.40 5.20 0.53
C PHE A 305 15.07 3.83 0.65
N TRP A 306 16.38 3.86 0.80
CA TRP A 306 17.14 2.73 1.30
C TRP A 306 17.49 2.92 2.76
N ILE A 307 17.44 1.85 3.53
CA ILE A 307 17.87 1.82 4.92
C ILE A 307 18.72 0.57 5.18
N GLU A 308 19.51 0.61 6.26
CA GLU A 308 20.27 -0.53 6.74
C GLU A 308 19.81 -0.90 8.13
N VAL A 309 19.59 -2.19 8.37
CA VAL A 309 19.16 -2.80 9.62
C VAL A 309 20.26 -3.73 10.10
N LEU A 310 20.70 -3.60 11.35
CA LEU A 310 21.75 -4.39 11.99
C LEU A 310 21.18 -5.55 12.79
#